data_0ddbddd66fb9adef7775c7bb184c7a46
#
_entry.id   0ddbddd66fb9adef7775c7bb184c7a46
#
_cell.length_a   1.000
_cell.length_b   1.000
_cell.length_c   1.000
_cell.angle_alpha   90.00
_cell.angle_beta   90.00
_cell.angle_gamma   90.00
#
_symmetry.space_group_name_H-M   'P 1'
#
loop_
_entity.id
_entity.type
_entity.pdbx_description
1 polymer ?
#
loop_
_entity_poly.entity_id
_entity_poly.type
_entity_poly.pdbx_seq_one_letter_code
_entity_poly.pdbx_strand_id
1 'polypeptide(L)'
;MFTLVHEFAHILTGYSAGLGNSDISSTDITEQFCDAVAAAYLVPENLLKEVWTEVGENYEILSKKLKVSRFVIARCAKDYGLITKEHFFALYQKWKAEPLVHKEIKGSGGDFRRTAIKRVSRLFLIHVSNAVENNALLYMDAFRLTGLKGDTFRKVVDSPFFV
;
A
#
# COMPACT_ATOMS: atom_id res chain seq x y z
N MET A 1 -1.29 -4.53 0.19
CA MET A 1 -0.46 -5.72 -0.11
C MET A 1 0.40 -5.52 -1.36
N PHE A 2 -0.15 -5.02 -2.49
CA PHE A 2 0.63 -4.84 -3.73
C PHE A 2 1.90 -4.00 -3.49
N THR A 3 1.79 -2.81 -2.92
CA THR A 3 2.93 -1.94 -2.59
C THR A 3 3.99 -2.65 -1.72
N LEU A 4 3.58 -3.45 -0.74
CA LEU A 4 4.52 -4.17 0.11
C LEU A 4 5.35 -5.20 -0.68
N VAL A 5 4.72 -5.95 -1.58
CA VAL A 5 5.42 -6.95 -2.42
C VAL A 5 6.28 -6.25 -3.46
N HIS A 6 5.84 -5.12 -3.99
CA HIS A 6 6.59 -4.27 -4.90
C HIS A 6 7.88 -3.74 -4.24
N GLU A 7 7.79 -3.14 -3.04
CA GLU A 7 8.96 -2.69 -2.28
C GLU A 7 9.90 -3.86 -1.91
N PHE A 8 9.32 -5.02 -1.61
CA PHE A 8 10.12 -6.21 -1.35
C PHE A 8 10.88 -6.68 -2.59
N ALA A 9 10.29 -6.56 -3.78
CA ALA A 9 10.98 -6.84 -5.03
C ALA A 9 12.16 -5.88 -5.26
N HIS A 10 12.04 -4.59 -4.95
CA HIS A 10 13.16 -3.64 -4.96
C HIS A 10 14.29 -4.08 -4.02
N ILE A 11 13.98 -4.51 -2.81
CA ILE A 11 14.98 -5.00 -1.86
C ILE A 11 15.72 -6.23 -2.41
N LEU A 12 15.00 -7.19 -2.98
CA LEU A 12 15.59 -8.41 -3.54
C LEU A 12 16.48 -8.15 -4.75
N THR A 13 16.15 -7.14 -5.55
CA THR A 13 16.96 -6.74 -6.72
C THR A 13 18.16 -5.87 -6.35
N GLY A 14 18.24 -5.41 -5.11
CA GLY A 14 19.29 -4.49 -4.64
C GLY A 14 19.12 -3.05 -5.12
N TYR A 15 18.02 -2.74 -5.79
CA TYR A 15 17.68 -1.37 -6.20
C TYR A 15 16.79 -0.72 -5.16
N SER A 16 17.33 0.29 -4.46
CA SER A 16 16.53 1.09 -3.54
C SER A 16 15.86 2.24 -4.29
N ALA A 17 14.55 2.34 -4.21
CA ALA A 17 13.78 3.43 -4.79
C ALA A 17 14.15 4.83 -4.24
N GLY A 18 14.88 4.91 -3.14
CA GLY A 18 15.25 6.16 -2.47
C GLY A 18 16.66 6.70 -2.75
N LEU A 19 17.52 5.95 -3.43
CA LEU A 19 18.92 6.31 -3.67
C LEU A 19 19.29 6.40 -5.16
N GLY A 20 18.35 6.23 -6.05
CA GLY A 20 18.56 6.38 -7.49
C GLY A 20 18.68 7.84 -7.90
N ASN A 21 19.72 8.16 -8.65
CA ASN A 21 19.89 9.45 -9.29
C ASN A 21 18.61 9.87 -10.00
N SER A 22 18.17 11.10 -9.73
CA SER A 22 16.97 11.76 -10.23
C SER A 22 16.84 11.91 -11.75
N ASP A 23 17.67 11.23 -12.53
CA ASP A 23 17.77 11.40 -13.99
C ASP A 23 17.22 10.22 -14.80
N ILE A 24 16.72 9.16 -14.18
CA ILE A 24 16.13 8.04 -14.92
C ILE A 24 14.62 8.17 -14.83
N SER A 25 13.99 8.48 -15.94
CA SER A 25 12.54 8.55 -16.09
C SER A 25 11.90 7.28 -15.52
N SER A 26 10.80 7.41 -14.80
CA SER A 26 10.01 6.34 -14.15
C SER A 26 9.34 5.35 -15.14
N THR A 27 9.74 5.35 -16.38
CA THR A 27 9.61 4.25 -17.34
C THR A 27 10.66 3.17 -17.10
N ASP A 28 11.25 3.19 -15.94
CA ASP A 28 12.36 2.34 -15.58
C ASP A 28 11.94 0.86 -15.66
N ILE A 29 12.74 0.10 -16.35
CA ILE A 29 12.60 -1.36 -16.49
C ILE A 29 12.50 -2.01 -15.11
N THR A 30 13.17 -1.45 -14.11
CA THR A 30 13.14 -1.91 -12.70
C THR A 30 11.77 -1.77 -12.10
N GLU A 31 11.09 -0.62 -12.27
CA GLU A 31 9.73 -0.40 -11.77
C GLU A 31 8.74 -1.36 -12.44
N GLN A 32 8.85 -1.54 -13.75
CA GLN A 32 8.02 -2.48 -14.48
C GLN A 32 8.26 -3.93 -14.03
N PHE A 33 9.52 -4.28 -13.75
CA PHE A 33 9.88 -5.60 -13.22
C PHE A 33 9.30 -5.81 -11.81
N CYS A 34 9.49 -4.88 -10.89
CA CYS A 34 8.95 -4.96 -9.52
C CYS A 34 7.42 -5.05 -9.51
N ASP A 35 6.76 -4.29 -10.38
CA ASP A 35 5.33 -4.39 -10.62
C ASP A 35 4.90 -5.76 -11.14
N ALA A 36 5.65 -6.32 -12.11
CA ALA A 36 5.35 -7.63 -12.66
C ALA A 36 5.54 -8.74 -11.61
N VAL A 37 6.62 -8.66 -10.81
CA VAL A 37 6.87 -9.58 -9.69
C VAL A 37 5.74 -9.50 -8.67
N ALA A 38 5.34 -8.29 -8.26
CA ALA A 38 4.26 -8.11 -7.31
C ALA A 38 2.91 -8.65 -7.85
N ALA A 39 2.62 -8.41 -9.12
CA ALA A 39 1.43 -8.91 -9.77
C ALA A 39 1.43 -10.45 -9.83
N ALA A 40 2.51 -11.07 -10.28
CA ALA A 40 2.62 -12.53 -10.40
C ALA A 40 2.58 -13.23 -9.02
N TYR A 41 3.18 -12.63 -8.00
CA TYR A 41 3.14 -13.16 -6.64
C TYR A 41 1.73 -13.14 -6.03
N LEU A 42 1.01 -12.03 -6.22
CA LEU A 42 -0.33 -11.85 -5.62
C LEU A 42 -1.43 -12.52 -6.43
N VAL A 43 -1.24 -12.67 -7.74
CA VAL A 43 -2.20 -13.24 -8.68
C VAL A 43 -1.50 -14.24 -9.59
N PRO A 44 -1.11 -15.43 -9.07
CA PRO A 44 -0.52 -16.48 -9.88
C PRO A 44 -1.44 -16.88 -11.06
N GLU A 45 -0.85 -17.22 -12.19
CA GLU A 45 -1.56 -17.48 -13.44
C GLU A 45 -2.62 -18.58 -13.30
N ASN A 46 -2.26 -19.71 -12.67
CA ASN A 46 -3.17 -20.81 -12.41
C ASN A 46 -4.39 -20.38 -11.58
N LEU A 47 -4.16 -19.60 -10.51
CA LEU A 47 -5.22 -19.10 -9.65
C LEU A 47 -6.15 -18.14 -10.40
N LEU A 48 -5.58 -17.21 -11.20
CA LEU A 48 -6.42 -16.32 -12.00
C LEU A 48 -7.25 -17.06 -13.02
N LYS A 49 -6.67 -18.03 -13.74
CA LYS A 49 -7.37 -18.83 -14.74
C LYS A 49 -8.51 -19.64 -14.13
N GLU A 50 -8.29 -20.25 -12.95
CA GLU A 50 -9.33 -20.99 -12.22
C GLU A 50 -10.51 -20.09 -11.88
N VAL A 51 -10.26 -18.96 -11.21
CA VAL A 51 -11.33 -18.02 -10.84
C VAL A 51 -11.98 -17.38 -12.07
N TRP A 52 -11.20 -17.14 -13.14
CA TRP A 52 -11.72 -16.59 -14.39
C TRP A 52 -12.72 -17.53 -15.07
N THR A 53 -12.50 -18.83 -15.03
CA THR A 53 -13.46 -19.82 -15.58
C THR A 53 -14.77 -19.85 -14.81
N GLU A 54 -14.74 -19.58 -13.51
CA GLU A 54 -15.95 -19.53 -12.67
C GLU A 54 -16.80 -18.27 -12.88
N VAL A 55 -16.14 -17.10 -12.91
CA VAL A 55 -16.85 -15.81 -12.84
C VAL A 55 -16.75 -14.97 -14.10
N GLY A 56 -15.99 -15.43 -15.09
CA GLY A 56 -15.75 -14.69 -16.32
C GLY A 56 -15.01 -13.38 -16.10
N GLU A 57 -15.21 -12.44 -17.01
CA GLU A 57 -14.59 -11.11 -16.99
C GLU A 57 -15.30 -10.16 -16.01
N ASN A 58 -15.49 -10.57 -14.76
CA ASN A 58 -16.08 -9.73 -13.73
C ASN A 58 -15.03 -9.23 -12.75
N TYR A 59 -14.43 -8.08 -13.06
CA TYR A 59 -13.32 -7.49 -12.29
C TYR A 59 -13.68 -7.13 -10.84
N GLU A 60 -14.95 -6.87 -10.53
CA GLU A 60 -15.35 -6.59 -9.16
C GLU A 60 -15.37 -7.85 -8.30
N ILE A 61 -15.89 -8.94 -8.84
CA ILE A 61 -15.90 -10.24 -8.14
C ILE A 61 -14.48 -10.77 -8.03
N LEU A 62 -13.69 -10.70 -9.10
CA LEU A 62 -12.27 -11.09 -9.13
C LEU A 62 -11.47 -10.30 -8.09
N SER A 63 -11.67 -8.98 -8.01
CA SER A 63 -11.01 -8.10 -7.05
C SER A 63 -11.32 -8.48 -5.60
N LYS A 64 -12.57 -8.84 -5.30
CA LYS A 64 -13.00 -9.29 -3.98
C LYS A 64 -12.44 -10.66 -3.62
N LYS A 65 -12.44 -11.63 -4.57
CA LYS A 65 -11.91 -12.97 -4.34
C LYS A 65 -10.40 -12.97 -4.17
N LEU A 66 -9.66 -12.26 -5.03
CA LEU A 66 -8.19 -12.23 -5.04
C LEU A 66 -7.60 -11.14 -4.14
N LYS A 67 -8.42 -10.26 -3.57
CA LYS A 67 -8.03 -9.15 -2.68
C LYS A 67 -6.96 -8.21 -3.26
N VAL A 68 -7.03 -8.00 -4.55
CA VAL A 68 -6.20 -7.04 -5.31
C VAL A 68 -7.09 -6.09 -6.10
N SER A 69 -6.52 -4.96 -6.56
CA SER A 69 -7.30 -4.00 -7.35
C SER A 69 -7.67 -4.56 -8.73
N ARG A 70 -8.80 -4.10 -9.29
CA ARG A 70 -9.22 -4.43 -10.66
C ARG A 70 -8.15 -4.11 -11.71
N PHE A 71 -7.33 -3.07 -11.47
CA PHE A 71 -6.21 -2.73 -12.35
C PHE A 71 -5.12 -3.81 -12.37
N VAL A 72 -4.77 -4.37 -11.21
CA VAL A 72 -3.80 -5.47 -11.10
C VAL A 72 -4.34 -6.70 -11.81
N ILE A 73 -5.62 -7.04 -11.62
CA ILE A 73 -6.24 -8.20 -12.28
C ILE A 73 -6.24 -8.03 -13.80
N ALA A 74 -6.63 -6.87 -14.31
CA ALA A 74 -6.65 -6.61 -15.75
C ALA A 74 -5.23 -6.68 -16.35
N ARG A 75 -4.22 -6.20 -15.62
CA ARG A 75 -2.81 -6.33 -16.03
C ARG A 75 -2.40 -7.80 -16.10
N CYS A 76 -2.66 -8.58 -15.05
CA CYS A 76 -2.39 -10.02 -15.03
C CYS A 76 -3.15 -10.75 -16.14
N ALA A 77 -4.42 -10.43 -16.34
CA ALA A 77 -5.25 -11.03 -17.41
C ALA A 77 -4.66 -10.76 -18.81
N LYS A 78 -4.13 -9.55 -19.03
CA LYS A 78 -3.40 -9.21 -20.27
C LYS A 78 -2.09 -10.00 -20.36
N ASP A 79 -1.30 -10.05 -19.30
CA ASP A 79 0.01 -10.69 -19.28
C ASP A 79 -0.10 -12.23 -19.46
N TYR A 80 -1.20 -12.82 -18.97
CA TYR A 80 -1.51 -14.26 -19.13
C TYR A 80 -2.35 -14.58 -20.37
N GLY A 81 -2.60 -13.59 -21.24
CA GLY A 81 -3.28 -13.80 -22.52
C GLY A 81 -4.80 -14.03 -22.42
N LEU A 82 -5.44 -13.72 -21.28
CA LEU A 82 -6.89 -13.82 -21.10
C LEU A 82 -7.64 -12.66 -21.78
N ILE A 83 -6.99 -11.52 -21.92
CA ILE A 83 -7.50 -10.34 -22.64
C ILE A 83 -6.43 -9.77 -23.57
N THR A 84 -6.84 -9.03 -24.60
CA THR A 84 -5.90 -8.35 -25.50
C THR A 84 -5.35 -7.07 -24.88
N LYS A 85 -4.23 -6.59 -25.44
CA LYS A 85 -3.62 -5.32 -25.01
C LYS A 85 -4.57 -4.14 -25.22
N GLU A 86 -5.29 -4.11 -26.33
CA GLU A 86 -6.27 -3.08 -26.68
C GLU A 86 -7.40 -3.05 -25.66
N HIS A 87 -7.93 -4.23 -25.31
CA HIS A 87 -8.99 -4.36 -24.31
C HIS A 87 -8.53 -3.87 -22.93
N PHE A 88 -7.31 -4.24 -22.51
CA PHE A 88 -6.73 -3.73 -21.28
C PHE A 88 -6.65 -2.19 -21.24
N PHE A 89 -6.19 -1.55 -22.32
CA PHE A 89 -6.11 -0.10 -22.37
C PHE A 89 -7.49 0.56 -22.35
N ALA A 90 -8.48 -0.01 -23.01
CA ALA A 90 -9.86 0.48 -22.97
C ALA A 90 -10.42 0.44 -21.53
N LEU A 91 -10.23 -0.67 -20.82
CA LEU A 91 -10.62 -0.82 -19.41
C LEU A 91 -9.88 0.18 -18.51
N TYR A 92 -8.58 0.32 -18.71
CA TYR A 92 -7.75 1.26 -17.93
C TYR A 92 -8.22 2.69 -18.08
N GLN A 93 -8.47 3.16 -19.31
CA GLN A 93 -8.98 4.50 -19.58
C GLN A 93 -10.38 4.70 -18.98
N LYS A 94 -11.27 3.74 -19.15
CA LYS A 94 -12.61 3.76 -18.56
C LYS A 94 -12.54 3.93 -17.04
N TRP A 95 -11.76 3.12 -16.35
CA TRP A 95 -11.67 3.16 -14.89
C TRP A 95 -10.92 4.39 -14.35
N LYS A 96 -9.96 4.91 -15.13
CA LYS A 96 -9.27 6.16 -14.78
C LYS A 96 -10.19 7.37 -14.88
N ALA A 97 -11.13 7.35 -15.83
CA ALA A 97 -12.13 8.40 -16.01
C ALA A 97 -13.30 8.31 -14.99
N GLU A 98 -13.46 7.16 -14.32
CA GLU A 98 -14.47 7.04 -13.27
C GLU A 98 -14.13 7.99 -12.11
N PRO A 99 -15.05 8.89 -11.71
CA PRO A 99 -14.80 9.72 -10.55
C PRO A 99 -14.55 8.80 -9.35
N LEU A 100 -13.50 9.10 -8.58
CA LEU A 100 -13.28 8.46 -7.29
C LEU A 100 -14.50 8.80 -6.43
N VAL A 101 -15.48 7.90 -6.42
CA VAL A 101 -16.56 7.97 -5.45
C VAL A 101 -15.89 7.74 -4.12
N HIS A 102 -15.48 8.84 -3.47
CA HIS A 102 -15.24 8.80 -2.05
C HIS A 102 -16.58 8.36 -1.46
N LYS A 103 -16.70 7.07 -1.13
CA LYS A 103 -17.72 6.67 -0.18
C LYS A 103 -17.48 7.58 0.99
N GLU A 104 -18.35 8.58 1.17
CA GLU A 104 -18.46 9.26 2.44
C GLU A 104 -18.61 8.14 3.46
N ILE A 105 -17.53 7.84 4.16
CA ILE A 105 -17.60 7.00 5.32
C ILE A 105 -18.37 7.85 6.32
N LYS A 106 -19.71 7.78 6.26
CA LYS A 106 -20.61 8.22 7.33
C LYS A 106 -20.37 7.29 8.51
N GLY A 107 -19.19 7.43 9.08
CA GLY A 107 -18.80 6.78 10.30
C GLY A 107 -18.19 7.85 11.16
N SER A 108 -18.61 7.97 12.40
CA SER A 108 -17.98 8.73 13.46
C SER A 108 -16.46 8.51 13.29
N GLY A 109 -15.71 9.58 13.09
CA GLY A 109 -14.27 9.51 12.84
C GLY A 109 -13.64 8.58 13.88
N GLY A 110 -12.94 7.55 13.43
CA GLY A 110 -12.32 6.58 14.32
C GLY A 110 -11.43 7.31 15.33
N ASP A 111 -11.31 6.74 16.54
CA ASP A 111 -10.49 7.34 17.59
C ASP A 111 -9.10 7.65 17.04
N PHE A 112 -8.79 8.94 16.94
CA PHE A 112 -7.53 9.44 16.42
C PHE A 112 -6.32 8.78 17.12
N ARG A 113 -6.41 8.53 18.43
CA ARG A 113 -5.34 7.92 19.22
C ARG A 113 -5.05 6.48 18.76
N ARG A 114 -6.10 5.67 18.57
CA ARG A 114 -5.95 4.30 18.03
C ARG A 114 -5.36 4.29 16.63
N THR A 115 -5.76 5.26 15.81
CA THR A 115 -5.25 5.38 14.45
C THR A 115 -3.79 5.84 14.45
N ALA A 116 -3.40 6.78 15.32
CA ALA A 116 -2.02 7.22 15.46
C ALA A 116 -1.10 6.08 15.92
N ILE A 117 -1.50 5.29 16.92
CA ILE A 117 -0.75 4.12 17.40
C ILE A 117 -0.55 3.09 16.27
N LYS A 118 -1.57 2.84 15.46
CA LYS A 118 -1.46 1.91 14.33
C LYS A 118 -0.51 2.41 13.23
N ARG A 119 -0.50 3.73 12.96
CA ARG A 119 0.36 4.33 11.92
C ARG A 119 1.82 4.36 12.31
N VAL A 120 2.11 4.69 13.56
CA VAL A 120 3.49 4.91 14.04
C VAL A 120 4.11 3.61 14.56
N SER A 121 3.34 2.57 14.80
CA SER A 121 3.69 1.36 15.54
C SER A 121 3.77 1.59 17.06
N ARG A 122 3.06 0.74 17.79
CA ARG A 122 3.05 0.79 19.27
C ARG A 122 4.45 0.59 19.86
N LEU A 123 5.19 -0.39 19.36
CA LEU A 123 6.53 -0.69 19.84
C LEU A 123 7.48 0.50 19.64
N PHE A 124 7.43 1.15 18.49
CA PHE A 124 8.23 2.33 18.21
C PHE A 124 7.88 3.50 19.14
N LEU A 125 6.59 3.76 19.38
CA LEU A 125 6.14 4.77 20.33
C LEU A 125 6.63 4.50 21.75
N ILE A 126 6.64 3.23 22.21
CA ILE A 126 7.18 2.83 23.51
C ILE A 126 8.66 3.20 23.62
N HIS A 127 9.47 2.85 22.62
CA HIS A 127 10.90 3.19 22.63
C HIS A 127 11.15 4.68 22.62
N VAL A 128 10.40 5.44 21.81
CA VAL A 128 10.51 6.90 21.75
C VAL A 128 10.07 7.54 23.08
N SER A 129 8.97 7.07 23.70
CA SER A 129 8.51 7.57 25.00
C SER A 129 9.55 7.34 26.08
N ASN A 130 10.05 6.12 26.21
CA ASN A 130 11.09 5.77 27.18
C ASN A 130 12.35 6.60 26.99
N ALA A 131 12.75 6.86 25.74
CA ALA A 131 13.92 7.71 25.45
C ALA A 131 13.69 9.17 25.88
N VAL A 132 12.47 9.70 25.72
CA VAL A 132 12.11 11.03 26.18
C VAL A 132 12.09 11.10 27.72
N GLU A 133 11.48 10.13 28.38
CA GLU A 133 11.40 10.04 29.84
C GLU A 133 12.79 9.94 30.50
N ASN A 134 13.69 9.23 29.87
CA ASN A 134 15.08 9.09 30.33
C ASN A 134 16.01 10.22 29.88
N ASN A 135 15.46 11.31 29.32
CA ASN A 135 16.20 12.45 28.76
C ASN A 135 17.24 12.08 27.68
N ALA A 136 17.10 10.93 27.05
CA ALA A 136 17.95 10.49 25.95
C ALA A 136 17.48 11.06 24.60
N LEU A 137 16.25 11.58 24.53
CA LEU A 137 15.65 12.18 23.34
C LEU A 137 14.87 13.45 23.71
N LEU A 138 15.02 14.51 22.92
CA LEU A 138 14.25 15.72 23.10
C LEU A 138 12.82 15.55 22.56
N TYR A 139 11.85 16.23 23.17
CA TYR A 139 10.45 16.23 22.69
C TYR A 139 10.33 16.63 21.22
N MET A 140 11.15 17.59 20.76
CA MET A 140 11.16 18.04 19.37
C MET A 140 11.56 16.91 18.41
N ASP A 141 12.51 16.08 18.82
CA ASP A 141 12.96 14.95 18.00
C ASP A 141 11.94 13.80 18.04
N ALA A 142 11.28 13.57 19.20
CA ALA A 142 10.16 12.65 19.28
C ALA A 142 9.03 13.05 18.32
N PHE A 143 8.72 14.36 18.20
CA PHE A 143 7.73 14.85 17.25
C PHE A 143 8.15 14.63 15.79
N ARG A 144 9.43 14.82 15.47
CA ARG A 144 9.97 14.55 14.13
C ARG A 144 9.88 13.07 13.77
N LEU A 145 10.27 12.21 14.69
CA LEU A 145 10.29 10.74 14.49
C LEU A 145 8.89 10.14 14.36
N THR A 146 7.93 10.64 15.14
CA THR A 146 6.58 10.08 15.20
C THR A 146 5.57 10.79 14.28
N GLY A 147 5.90 12.00 13.82
CA GLY A 147 4.97 12.88 13.13
C GLY A 147 3.85 13.46 14.02
N LEU A 148 3.86 13.15 15.33
CA LEU A 148 2.87 13.60 16.30
C LEU A 148 3.37 14.88 16.96
N LYS A 149 2.73 16.03 16.69
CA LYS A 149 3.16 17.35 17.14
C LYS A 149 2.45 17.80 18.43
N GLY A 150 3.13 18.62 19.22
CA GLY A 150 2.59 19.27 20.40
C GLY A 150 2.03 18.27 21.43
N ASP A 151 0.87 18.59 22.01
CA ASP A 151 0.20 17.74 23.00
C ASP A 151 -0.29 16.38 22.44
N THR A 152 -0.29 16.22 21.13
CA THR A 152 -0.80 15.00 20.50
C THR A 152 0.05 13.78 20.85
N PHE A 153 1.38 13.93 20.86
CA PHE A 153 2.29 12.86 21.27
C PHE A 153 1.98 12.42 22.70
N ARG A 154 1.92 13.36 23.64
CA ARG A 154 1.60 13.08 25.05
C ARG A 154 0.22 12.42 25.19
N LYS A 155 -0.82 12.95 24.55
CA LYS A 155 -2.19 12.38 24.57
C LYS A 155 -2.26 10.95 23.99
N VAL A 156 -1.38 10.60 23.07
CA VAL A 156 -1.30 9.24 22.51
C VAL A 156 -0.59 8.30 23.47
N VAL A 157 0.54 8.75 24.05
CA VAL A 157 1.32 7.96 25.03
C VAL A 157 0.52 7.73 26.32
N ASP A 158 -0.17 8.74 26.82
CA ASP A 158 -0.99 8.66 28.05
C ASP A 158 -2.35 7.96 27.82
N SER A 159 -2.60 7.48 26.59
CA SER A 159 -3.91 6.86 26.30
C SER A 159 -3.98 5.42 26.80
N PRO A 160 -5.18 4.95 27.22
CA PRO A 160 -5.37 3.57 27.69
C PRO A 160 -5.15 2.52 26.61
N PHE A 161 -4.99 2.93 25.34
CA PHE A 161 -4.67 2.06 24.21
C PHE A 161 -3.16 1.86 24.03
N PHE A 162 -2.35 2.57 24.81
CA PHE A 162 -0.89 2.53 24.73
C PHE A 162 -0.29 1.46 25.66
N VAL A 163 -0.97 1.13 26.75
CA VAL A 163 -0.55 0.09 27.74
C VAL A 163 -0.76 -1.32 27.20
#